data_9f6fec0df2c25f85a9e3f55a86d38786
#
_entry.id   9f6fec0df2c25f85a9e3f55a86d38786
#
_cell.length_a   1.000
_cell.length_b   1.000
_cell.length_c   1.000
_cell.angle_alpha   90.00
_cell.angle_beta   90.00
_cell.angle_gamma   90.00
#
_symmetry.space_group_name_H-M   'P 1'
#
loop_
_entity.id
_entity.type
_entity.pdbx_description
1 polymer ?
#
loop_
_entity_poly.entity_id
_entity_poly.type
_entity_poly.pdbx_seq_one_letter_code
_entity_poly.pdbx_strand_id
1 'polypeptide(L)'
;EIMNILGEAIAEIALRPLRYETAMAVARAEGLANLEQLDAFIESDCDLTWTRPEAGLIGLACLPDGIDSDDLCVKLLRSPYRTFLLPGSVYDLPQHIRVGVGGGPDVKLTEGLQRLSACLKTM
;
A
#
# COMPACT_ATOMS: atom_id res chain seq x y z
N GLU A 1 8.75 8.69 22.65
CA GLU A 1 9.99 7.99 22.24
C GLU A 1 11.15 8.98 22.30
N ILE A 2 12.23 8.57 22.95
CA ILE A 2 13.45 9.40 23.05
C ILE A 2 14.37 8.94 21.92
N MET A 3 14.68 9.85 20.99
CA MET A 3 15.70 9.58 19.98
C MET A 3 17.07 9.44 20.65
N ASN A 4 17.83 8.43 20.24
CA ASN A 4 19.18 8.25 20.70
C ASN A 4 20.18 9.13 19.89
N ILE A 5 21.36 9.36 20.40
CA ILE A 5 22.39 10.21 19.79
C ILE A 5 22.73 9.77 18.35
N LEU A 6 22.72 8.46 18.08
CA LEU A 6 22.93 7.95 16.72
C LEU A 6 21.79 8.31 15.77
N GLY A 7 20.54 8.24 16.26
CA GLY A 7 19.36 8.66 15.50
C GLY A 7 19.41 10.13 15.13
N GLU A 8 19.81 10.99 16.07
CA GLU A 8 19.99 12.43 15.82
C GLU A 8 21.06 12.71 14.78
N ALA A 9 22.22 12.09 14.90
CA ALA A 9 23.33 12.25 13.95
C ALA A 9 22.95 11.79 12.54
N ILE A 10 22.25 10.67 12.42
CA ILE A 10 21.74 10.17 11.12
C ILE A 10 20.69 11.12 10.56
N ALA A 11 19.76 11.58 11.39
CA ALA A 11 18.70 12.51 10.97
C ALA A 11 19.30 13.85 10.49
N GLU A 12 20.29 14.40 11.18
CA GLU A 12 21.00 15.61 10.75
C GLU A 12 21.59 15.45 9.34
N ILE A 13 22.23 14.32 9.08
CA ILE A 13 22.83 14.04 7.76
C ILE A 13 21.73 13.85 6.70
N ALA A 14 20.67 13.11 7.01
CA ALA A 14 19.60 12.80 6.07
C ALA A 14 18.77 14.03 5.70
N LEU A 15 18.58 14.95 6.65
CA LEU A 15 17.80 16.17 6.46
C LEU A 15 18.60 17.34 5.86
N ARG A 16 19.87 17.16 5.51
CA ARG A 16 20.61 18.18 4.74
C ARG A 16 19.89 18.47 3.42
N PRO A 17 19.71 19.74 3.03
CA PRO A 17 18.82 20.12 1.94
C PRO A 17 18.95 19.26 0.68
N LEU A 18 20.15 19.13 0.15
CA LEU A 18 20.39 18.36 -1.09
C LEU A 18 20.02 16.87 -0.95
N ARG A 19 20.33 16.25 0.20
CA ARG A 19 19.99 14.84 0.44
C ARG A 19 18.50 14.65 0.62
N TYR A 20 17.87 15.53 1.38
CA TYR A 20 16.43 15.51 1.59
C TYR A 20 15.67 15.69 0.27
N GLU A 21 16.02 16.69 -0.52
CA GLU A 21 15.39 16.95 -1.82
C GLU A 21 15.55 15.77 -2.78
N THR A 22 16.74 15.17 -2.84
CA THR A 22 16.99 13.99 -3.67
C THR A 22 16.14 12.79 -3.21
N ALA A 23 16.13 12.51 -1.91
CA ALA A 23 15.32 11.41 -1.36
C ALA A 23 13.82 11.62 -1.60
N MET A 24 13.34 12.85 -1.43
CA MET A 24 11.94 13.18 -1.68
C MET A 24 11.57 13.09 -3.16
N ALA A 25 12.47 13.47 -4.07
CA ALA A 25 12.23 13.36 -5.51
C ALA A 25 12.10 11.88 -5.93
N VAL A 26 12.98 11.01 -5.43
CA VAL A 26 12.91 9.57 -5.68
C VAL A 26 11.62 8.98 -5.12
N ALA A 27 11.32 9.25 -3.85
CA ALA A 27 10.12 8.71 -3.19
C ALA A 27 8.82 9.17 -3.89
N ARG A 28 8.77 10.41 -4.37
CA ARG A 28 7.62 10.91 -5.14
C ARG A 28 7.48 10.22 -6.50
N ALA A 29 8.58 10.05 -7.22
CA ALA A 29 8.55 9.40 -8.53
C ALA A 29 8.08 7.94 -8.41
N GLU A 30 8.61 7.19 -7.44
CA GLU A 30 8.20 5.81 -7.15
C GLU A 30 6.74 5.74 -6.70
N GLY A 31 6.34 6.62 -5.77
CA GLY A 31 4.97 6.67 -5.27
C GLY A 31 3.95 6.98 -6.36
N LEU A 32 4.25 7.91 -7.28
CA LEU A 32 3.39 8.21 -8.41
C LEU A 32 3.28 7.04 -9.38
N ALA A 33 4.38 6.38 -9.72
CA ALA A 33 4.36 5.20 -10.59
C ALA A 33 3.55 4.05 -9.99
N ASN A 34 3.67 3.81 -8.68
CA ASN A 34 2.87 2.82 -7.99
C ASN A 34 1.39 3.20 -7.91
N LEU A 35 1.09 4.48 -7.74
CA LEU A 35 -0.27 5.00 -7.71
C LEU A 35 -0.96 4.80 -9.07
N GLU A 36 -0.28 5.07 -10.17
CA GLU A 36 -0.78 4.80 -11.53
C GLU A 36 -1.06 3.31 -11.77
N GLN A 37 -0.21 2.42 -11.27
CA GLN A 37 -0.47 0.98 -11.33
C GLN A 37 -1.71 0.56 -10.52
N LEU A 38 -1.90 1.15 -9.34
CA LEU A 38 -3.10 0.90 -8.52
C LEU A 38 -4.36 1.44 -9.18
N ASP A 39 -4.33 2.64 -9.73
CA ASP A 39 -5.44 3.21 -10.48
C ASP A 39 -5.86 2.28 -11.63
N ALA A 40 -4.89 1.89 -12.47
CA ALA A 40 -5.15 0.99 -13.59
C ALA A 40 -5.70 -0.39 -13.14
N PHE A 41 -5.22 -0.91 -12.02
CA PHE A 41 -5.71 -2.16 -11.46
C PHE A 41 -7.16 -2.05 -10.98
N ILE A 42 -7.49 -1.00 -10.23
CA ILE A 42 -8.85 -0.79 -9.73
C ILE A 42 -9.84 -0.54 -10.87
N GLU A 43 -9.41 0.18 -11.92
CA GLU A 43 -10.26 0.46 -13.08
C GLU A 43 -10.51 -0.75 -13.99
N SER A 44 -9.57 -1.71 -14.05
CA SER A 44 -9.59 -2.74 -15.08
C SER A 44 -9.85 -4.18 -14.62
N ASP A 45 -9.57 -4.53 -13.39
CA ASP A 45 -9.43 -5.95 -13.03
C ASP A 45 -10.21 -6.41 -11.78
N CYS A 46 -10.84 -5.53 -11.02
CA CYS A 46 -11.58 -5.95 -9.83
C CYS A 46 -12.74 -5.02 -9.49
N ASP A 47 -13.71 -5.57 -8.76
CA ASP A 47 -14.86 -4.82 -8.26
C ASP A 47 -14.51 -3.92 -7.04
N LEU A 48 -13.23 -3.55 -6.90
CA LEU A 48 -12.79 -2.60 -5.90
C LEU A 48 -13.12 -1.17 -6.33
N THR A 49 -13.43 -0.35 -5.35
CA THR A 49 -13.55 1.09 -5.55
C THR A 49 -12.69 1.83 -4.54
N TRP A 50 -12.24 3.02 -4.88
CA TRP A 50 -11.52 3.86 -3.93
C TRP A 50 -11.65 5.34 -4.25
N THR A 51 -11.40 6.15 -3.22
CA THR A 51 -11.09 7.57 -3.43
C THR A 51 -9.57 7.67 -3.59
N ARG A 52 -9.13 8.05 -4.79
CA ARG A 52 -7.70 8.20 -5.08
C ARG A 52 -7.06 9.16 -4.09
N PRO A 53 -6.00 8.78 -3.37
CA PRO A 53 -5.35 9.68 -2.43
C PRO A 53 -4.65 10.84 -3.15
N GLU A 54 -4.85 12.06 -2.66
CA GLU A 54 -4.18 13.26 -3.17
C GLU A 54 -2.78 13.42 -2.60
N ALA A 55 -2.50 12.81 -1.46
CA ALA A 55 -1.21 12.89 -0.77
C ALA A 55 -0.98 11.66 0.11
N GLY A 56 0.27 11.49 0.54
CA GLY A 56 0.67 10.38 1.40
C GLY A 56 0.99 9.10 0.61
N LEU A 57 1.22 8.03 1.35
CA LEU A 57 1.65 6.74 0.82
C LEU A 57 0.61 5.63 1.00
N ILE A 58 -0.59 5.96 1.42
CA ILE A 58 -1.62 5.01 1.84
C ILE A 58 -2.96 5.45 1.27
N GLY A 59 -3.70 4.50 0.70
CA GLY A 59 -5.10 4.62 0.35
C GLY A 59 -5.93 3.51 1.00
N LEU A 60 -7.24 3.69 1.00
CA LEU A 60 -8.20 2.67 1.39
C LEU A 60 -9.04 2.31 0.17
N ALA A 61 -9.04 1.04 -0.19
CA ALA A 61 -9.90 0.51 -1.24
C ALA A 61 -11.11 -0.18 -0.60
N CYS A 62 -12.30 0.13 -1.10
CA CYS A 62 -13.55 -0.48 -0.68
C CYS A 62 -13.72 -1.83 -1.39
N LEU A 63 -14.08 -2.84 -0.64
CA LEU A 63 -14.35 -4.19 -1.12
C LEU A 63 -15.77 -4.30 -1.71
N PRO A 64 -16.01 -5.26 -2.60
CA PRO A 64 -17.37 -5.61 -3.03
C PRO A 64 -18.28 -5.97 -1.85
N ASP A 65 -19.58 -5.77 -2.03
CA ASP A 65 -20.57 -6.13 -1.03
C ASP A 65 -20.48 -7.60 -0.62
N GLY A 66 -20.54 -7.82 0.68
CA GLY A 66 -20.51 -9.17 1.25
C GLY A 66 -19.12 -9.74 1.52
N ILE A 67 -18.05 -9.04 1.16
CA ILE A 67 -16.68 -9.45 1.47
C ILE A 67 -16.19 -8.69 2.72
N ASP A 68 -15.83 -9.44 3.74
CA ASP A 68 -15.18 -8.92 4.96
C ASP A 68 -13.68 -8.80 4.77
N SER A 69 -13.10 -7.69 5.24
CA SER A 69 -11.68 -7.40 5.05
C SER A 69 -10.76 -8.32 5.85
N ASP A 70 -11.17 -8.78 7.02
CA ASP A 70 -10.38 -9.71 7.84
C ASP A 70 -10.33 -11.08 7.18
N ASP A 71 -11.46 -11.58 6.69
CA ASP A 71 -11.55 -12.86 5.99
C ASP A 71 -10.69 -12.86 4.72
N LEU A 72 -10.76 -11.79 3.92
CA LEU A 72 -9.93 -11.61 2.75
C LEU A 72 -8.44 -11.58 3.12
N CYS A 73 -8.04 -10.78 4.10
CA CYS A 73 -6.64 -10.64 4.49
C CYS A 73 -6.08 -11.96 5.07
N VAL A 74 -6.85 -12.70 5.85
CA VAL A 74 -6.47 -14.03 6.34
C VAL A 74 -6.28 -15.02 5.20
N LYS A 75 -7.17 -15.00 4.20
CA LYS A 75 -7.09 -15.86 3.03
C LYS A 75 -5.87 -15.52 2.16
N LEU A 76 -5.61 -14.24 1.93
CA LEU A 76 -4.44 -13.75 1.19
C LEU A 76 -3.11 -14.13 1.84
N LEU A 77 -3.06 -14.14 3.17
CA LEU A 77 -1.84 -14.49 3.90
C LEU A 77 -1.45 -15.96 3.72
N ARG A 78 -2.43 -16.84 3.45
CA ARG A 78 -2.22 -18.28 3.30
C ARG A 78 -1.76 -18.65 1.89
N SER A 79 -1.26 -19.87 1.72
CA SER A 79 -1.00 -20.46 0.40
C SER A 79 -2.31 -20.58 -0.39
N PRO A 80 -2.32 -20.33 -1.71
CA PRO A 80 -1.14 -20.07 -2.56
C PRO A 80 -0.71 -18.60 -2.60
N TYR A 81 -1.50 -17.66 -2.09
CA TYR A 81 -1.34 -16.22 -2.32
C TYR A 81 -0.13 -15.63 -1.59
N ARG A 82 0.07 -15.96 -0.30
CA ARG A 82 1.19 -15.48 0.53
C ARG A 82 1.42 -13.97 0.42
N THR A 83 0.34 -13.22 0.48
CA THR A 83 0.35 -11.76 0.35
C THR A 83 -0.22 -11.14 1.62
N PHE A 84 0.51 -10.20 2.18
CA PHE A 84 0.07 -9.46 3.35
C PHE A 84 -0.61 -8.16 2.95
N LEU A 85 -1.83 -7.97 3.43
CA LEU A 85 -2.57 -6.72 3.41
C LEU A 85 -3.08 -6.42 4.82
N LEU A 86 -3.29 -5.15 5.10
CA LEU A 86 -3.89 -4.72 6.34
C LEU A 86 -5.40 -4.53 6.13
N PRO A 87 -6.25 -5.22 6.93
CA PRO A 87 -7.69 -5.04 6.83
C PRO A 87 -8.13 -3.67 7.33
N GLY A 88 -9.21 -3.16 6.78
CA GLY A 88 -9.76 -1.87 7.17
C GLY A 88 -10.43 -1.90 8.55
N SER A 89 -10.73 -3.07 9.09
CA SER A 89 -11.27 -3.24 10.46
C SER A 89 -10.39 -2.56 11.52
N VAL A 90 -9.08 -2.48 11.32
CA VAL A 90 -8.16 -1.73 12.23
C VAL A 90 -8.42 -0.22 12.22
N TYR A 91 -9.24 0.27 11.30
CA TYR A 91 -9.67 1.67 11.15
C TYR A 91 -11.19 1.82 11.31
N ASP A 92 -11.86 0.82 11.88
CA ASP A 92 -13.33 0.75 11.98
C ASP A 92 -14.05 0.75 10.61
N LEU A 93 -13.38 0.25 9.56
CA LEU A 93 -13.87 0.18 8.18
C LEU A 93 -13.79 -1.26 7.63
N PRO A 94 -14.62 -2.20 8.11
CA PRO A 94 -14.50 -3.62 7.78
C PRO A 94 -14.74 -3.95 6.30
N GLN A 95 -15.30 -3.01 5.53
CA GLN A 95 -15.48 -3.15 4.08
C GLN A 95 -14.32 -2.58 3.26
N HIS A 96 -13.18 -2.28 3.89
CA HIS A 96 -12.04 -1.70 3.21
C HIS A 96 -10.75 -2.51 3.45
N ILE A 97 -9.82 -2.37 2.54
CA ILE A 97 -8.43 -2.81 2.72
C ILE A 97 -7.49 -1.61 2.57
N ARG A 98 -6.42 -1.64 3.34
CA ARG A 98 -5.36 -0.64 3.21
C ARG A 98 -4.43 -1.03 2.08
N VAL A 99 -4.29 -0.14 1.10
CA VAL A 99 -3.33 -0.26 0.01
C VAL A 99 -2.23 0.79 0.16
N GLY A 100 -0.99 0.41 -0.12
CA GLY A 100 0.16 1.30 -0.02
C GLY A 100 0.75 1.57 -1.39
N VAL A 101 1.11 2.82 -1.65
CA VAL A 101 1.84 3.25 -2.85
C VAL A 101 3.33 3.51 -2.57
N GLY A 102 3.71 3.50 -1.30
CA GLY A 102 5.10 3.59 -0.88
C GLY A 102 5.79 2.25 -0.98
N GLY A 103 7.02 2.25 -1.41
CA GLY A 103 7.86 1.06 -1.48
C GLY A 103 9.00 1.30 -2.45
N GLY A 104 10.16 0.72 -2.17
CA GLY A 104 11.31 0.84 -3.04
C GLY A 104 11.16 0.03 -4.34
N PRO A 105 12.17 0.06 -5.20
CA PRO A 105 12.16 -0.59 -6.51
C PRO A 105 11.99 -2.12 -6.48
N ASP A 106 12.20 -2.73 -5.31
CA ASP A 106 12.03 -4.16 -5.10
C ASP A 106 10.60 -4.57 -4.73
N VAL A 107 9.68 -3.61 -4.64
CA VAL A 107 8.28 -3.90 -4.34
C VAL A 107 7.62 -4.61 -5.50
N LYS A 108 7.17 -5.82 -5.24
CA LYS A 108 6.44 -6.64 -6.20
C LYS A 108 4.96 -6.26 -6.25
N LEU A 109 4.68 -4.99 -6.52
CA LEU A 109 3.32 -4.46 -6.51
C LEU A 109 2.44 -5.22 -7.52
N THR A 110 2.90 -5.34 -8.75
CA THR A 110 2.17 -6.06 -9.80
C THR A 110 1.82 -7.49 -9.39
N GLU A 111 2.79 -8.22 -8.81
CA GLU A 111 2.57 -9.59 -8.33
C GLU A 111 1.56 -9.63 -7.18
N GLY A 112 1.65 -8.69 -6.24
CA GLY A 112 0.71 -8.55 -5.12
C GLY A 112 -0.72 -8.27 -5.60
N LEU A 113 -0.89 -7.38 -6.56
CA LEU A 113 -2.19 -7.05 -7.15
C LEU A 113 -2.80 -8.23 -7.92
N GLN A 114 -2.00 -8.97 -8.67
CA GLN A 114 -2.46 -10.19 -9.34
C GLN A 114 -2.95 -11.25 -8.34
N ARG A 115 -2.26 -11.42 -7.22
CA ARG A 115 -2.66 -12.34 -6.15
C ARG A 115 -3.93 -11.87 -5.45
N LEU A 116 -4.08 -10.56 -5.25
CA LEU A 116 -5.31 -9.98 -4.70
C LEU A 116 -6.50 -10.24 -5.63
N SER A 117 -6.37 -9.95 -6.93
CA SER A 117 -7.40 -10.24 -7.92
C SER A 117 -7.78 -11.72 -7.94
N ALA A 118 -6.79 -12.61 -7.97
CA ALA A 118 -7.03 -14.05 -7.94
C ALA A 118 -7.75 -14.50 -6.66
N CYS A 119 -7.45 -13.91 -5.52
CA CYS A 119 -8.11 -14.21 -4.26
C CYS A 119 -9.56 -13.71 -4.24
N LEU A 120 -9.81 -12.48 -4.66
CA LEU A 120 -11.16 -11.89 -4.73
C LEU A 120 -12.10 -12.72 -5.60
N LYS A 121 -11.65 -13.23 -6.75
CA LYS A 121 -12.44 -14.09 -7.64
C LYS A 121 -12.85 -15.44 -7.00
N THR A 122 -12.35 -15.74 -5.82
CA THR A 122 -12.65 -16.99 -5.08
C THR A 122 -13.39 -16.74 -3.76
N MET A 123 -13.77 -15.48 -3.47
CA MET A 123 -14.58 -15.12 -2.31
C MET A 123 -16.05 -15.26 -2.62
#